data_95ba7164633464c9b35fa148f32fab78
#
_entry.id   95ba7164633464c9b35fa148f32fab78
#
_cell.length_a   1.000
_cell.length_b   1.000
_cell.length_c   1.000
_cell.angle_alpha   90.00
_cell.angle_beta   90.00
_cell.angle_gamma   90.00
#
_symmetry.space_group_name_H-M   'P 1'
#
loop_
_entity.id
_entity.type
_entity.pdbx_description
1 polymer ?
#
loop_
_entity_poly.entity_id
_entity_poly.type
_entity_poly.pdbx_seq_one_letter_code
_entity_poly.pdbx_strand_id
1 'polypeptide(L)'
;SANTANVKKYIDFAAANGLDQVLVEGWNIGWEDWFGRWKDYVFDFVTPYPDFDIKTLNEYAHSKGVKLMMHHETSSSTQNYERHMENAFQLMNKYGYDAVKTGYVGDIIPSLFTVNEQSLSACYQGSS
;
A
#
# COMPACT_ATOMS: atom_id res chain seq x y z
N SER A 1 1.46 -8.63 -12.22
CA SER A 1 0.56 -8.23 -11.14
C SER A 1 0.99 -8.84 -9.83
N ALA A 2 0.61 -8.19 -8.74
CA ALA A 2 0.86 -8.69 -7.40
C ALA A 2 -0.10 -9.84 -7.09
N ASN A 3 0.40 -11.06 -7.11
CA ASN A 3 -0.36 -12.24 -6.70
C ASN A 3 0.42 -13.05 -5.67
N THR A 4 -0.28 -13.95 -4.99
CA THR A 4 0.31 -14.73 -3.89
C THR A 4 1.57 -15.48 -4.32
N ALA A 5 1.53 -16.14 -5.46
CA ALA A 5 2.67 -16.94 -5.94
C ALA A 5 3.89 -16.09 -6.26
N ASN A 6 3.70 -14.96 -6.96
CA ASN A 6 4.79 -14.05 -7.30
C ASN A 6 5.38 -13.39 -6.06
N VAL A 7 4.55 -12.95 -5.14
CA VAL A 7 5.02 -12.28 -3.93
C VAL A 7 5.82 -13.24 -3.05
N LYS A 8 5.44 -14.51 -2.96
CA LYS A 8 6.23 -15.53 -2.25
C LYS A 8 7.64 -15.64 -2.81
N LYS A 9 7.81 -15.57 -4.13
CA LYS A 9 9.13 -15.59 -4.76
C LYS A 9 9.99 -14.41 -4.32
N TYR A 10 9.41 -13.21 -4.25
CA TYR A 10 10.13 -12.03 -3.77
C TYR A 10 10.48 -12.12 -2.28
N ILE A 11 9.60 -12.68 -1.47
CA ILE A 11 9.88 -12.92 -0.05
C ILE A 11 11.05 -13.90 0.09
N ASP A 12 11.06 -14.99 -0.66
CA ASP A 12 12.15 -15.97 -0.65
C ASP A 12 13.48 -15.33 -1.07
N PHE A 13 13.44 -14.50 -2.11
CA PHE A 13 14.63 -13.77 -2.57
C PHE A 13 15.15 -12.83 -1.49
N ALA A 14 14.26 -12.08 -0.86
CA ALA A 14 14.63 -11.16 0.22
C ALA A 14 15.27 -11.91 1.39
N ALA A 15 14.67 -13.00 1.82
CA ALA A 15 15.19 -13.83 2.92
C ALA A 15 16.57 -14.40 2.58
N ALA A 16 16.75 -14.90 1.35
CA ALA A 16 18.01 -15.48 0.89
C ALA A 16 19.15 -14.45 0.78
N ASN A 17 18.82 -13.18 0.58
CA ASN A 17 19.79 -12.10 0.37
C ASN A 17 19.92 -11.15 1.56
N GLY A 18 19.36 -11.50 2.71
CA GLY A 18 19.47 -10.68 3.93
C GLY A 18 18.70 -9.37 3.87
N LEU A 19 17.68 -9.28 3.04
CA LEU A 19 16.80 -8.12 2.95
C LEU A 19 15.66 -8.25 3.95
N ASP A 20 15.31 -7.14 4.61
CA ASP A 20 14.35 -7.13 5.71
C ASP A 20 12.91 -6.92 5.26
N GLN A 21 12.71 -6.28 4.10
CA GLN A 21 11.39 -5.84 3.67
C GLN A 21 11.18 -6.03 2.18
N VAL A 22 9.92 -6.25 1.81
CA VAL A 22 9.46 -6.29 0.42
C VAL A 22 8.28 -5.33 0.27
N LEU A 23 8.39 -4.39 -0.66
CA LEU A 23 7.29 -3.52 -1.05
C LEU A 23 6.47 -4.19 -2.14
N VAL A 24 5.15 -4.29 -1.93
CA VAL A 24 4.24 -4.86 -2.92
C VAL A 24 3.29 -3.78 -3.42
N GLU A 25 3.49 -3.35 -4.65
CA GLU A 25 2.57 -2.45 -5.36
C GLU A 25 1.53 -3.28 -6.11
N GLY A 26 0.36 -2.69 -6.37
CA GLY A 26 -0.68 -3.34 -7.16
C GLY A 26 -1.41 -4.48 -6.44
N TRP A 27 -1.45 -4.44 -5.12
CA TRP A 27 -2.11 -5.47 -4.32
C TRP A 27 -3.62 -5.27 -4.20
N ASN A 28 -4.09 -4.02 -4.32
CA ASN A 28 -5.46 -3.61 -4.03
C ASN A 28 -6.23 -3.24 -5.29
N ILE A 29 -7.55 -3.21 -5.18
CA ILE A 29 -8.45 -2.87 -6.28
C ILE A 29 -8.21 -1.42 -6.75
N GLY A 30 -8.21 -1.20 -8.05
CA GLY A 30 -8.12 0.12 -8.68
C GLY A 30 -7.02 0.27 -9.74
N TRP A 31 -6.06 -0.64 -9.80
CA TRP A 31 -4.91 -0.52 -10.69
C TRP A 31 -5.26 -0.67 -12.17
N GLU A 32 -6.37 -1.31 -12.48
CA GLU A 32 -6.82 -1.53 -13.86
C GLU A 32 -7.27 -0.26 -14.57
N ASP A 33 -7.61 0.80 -13.83
CA ASP A 33 -8.24 2.01 -14.38
C ASP A 33 -7.73 3.31 -13.75
N TRP A 34 -6.53 3.30 -13.15
CA TRP A 34 -6.04 4.48 -12.43
C TRP A 34 -5.38 5.52 -13.32
N PHE A 35 -4.76 5.11 -14.41
CA PHE A 35 -4.00 5.99 -15.29
C PHE A 35 -4.91 7.00 -15.97
N GLY A 36 -4.59 8.29 -15.82
CA GLY A 36 -5.41 9.38 -16.36
C GLY A 36 -6.61 9.75 -15.47
N ARG A 37 -6.86 9.02 -14.39
CA ARG A 37 -7.98 9.27 -13.47
C ARG A 37 -7.50 9.55 -12.04
N TRP A 38 -6.35 10.17 -11.90
CA TRP A 38 -5.74 10.43 -10.60
C TRP A 38 -6.54 11.38 -9.70
N LYS A 39 -7.56 12.05 -10.23
CA LYS A 39 -8.45 12.91 -9.45
C LYS A 39 -9.74 12.22 -9.01
N ASP A 40 -9.94 10.98 -9.42
CA ASP A 40 -11.15 10.21 -9.11
C ASP A 40 -10.92 9.27 -7.93
N TYR A 41 -12.02 8.71 -7.41
CA TYR A 41 -11.98 7.71 -6.35
C TYR A 41 -11.74 6.32 -6.95
N VAL A 42 -10.54 6.10 -7.47
CA VAL A 42 -10.20 4.87 -8.21
C VAL A 42 -9.74 3.76 -7.28
N PHE A 43 -8.85 4.08 -6.32
CA PHE A 43 -8.26 3.06 -5.47
C PHE A 43 -9.10 2.76 -4.24
N ASP A 44 -9.17 1.47 -3.89
CA ASP A 44 -9.69 0.96 -2.63
C ASP A 44 -8.50 0.49 -1.79
N PHE A 45 -8.35 1.04 -0.59
CA PHE A 45 -7.22 0.79 0.29
C PHE A 45 -7.45 -0.33 1.30
N VAL A 46 -8.54 -1.08 1.17
CA VAL A 46 -8.91 -2.15 2.09
C VAL A 46 -9.19 -3.48 1.41
N THR A 47 -9.34 -3.51 0.09
CA THR A 47 -9.73 -4.71 -0.65
C THR A 47 -8.57 -5.20 -1.52
N PRO A 48 -7.91 -6.31 -1.16
CA PRO A 48 -6.91 -6.92 -2.02
C PRO A 48 -7.58 -7.56 -3.24
N TYR A 49 -6.80 -7.74 -4.31
CA TYR A 49 -7.25 -8.57 -5.42
C TYR A 49 -7.46 -10.02 -4.95
N PRO A 50 -8.38 -10.78 -5.59
CA PRO A 50 -8.70 -12.15 -5.16
C PRO A 50 -7.51 -13.10 -5.16
N ASP A 51 -6.53 -12.87 -6.01
CA ASP A 51 -5.31 -13.69 -6.11
C ASP A 51 -4.16 -13.20 -5.21
N PHE A 52 -4.41 -12.19 -4.38
CA PHE A 52 -3.47 -11.70 -3.38
C PHE A 52 -3.98 -12.04 -1.97
N ASP A 53 -3.46 -13.12 -1.41
CA ASP A 53 -3.81 -13.56 -0.05
C ASP A 53 -2.95 -12.82 0.97
N ILE A 54 -3.46 -11.69 1.43
CA ILE A 54 -2.75 -10.77 2.32
C ILE A 54 -2.38 -11.44 3.67
N LYS A 55 -3.26 -12.28 4.20
CA LYS A 55 -2.98 -12.98 5.46
C LYS A 55 -1.86 -13.99 5.31
N THR A 56 -1.99 -14.88 4.33
CA THR A 56 -0.99 -15.91 4.05
C THR A 56 0.38 -15.30 3.75
N LEU A 57 0.41 -14.23 2.97
CA LEU A 57 1.66 -13.58 2.58
C LEU A 57 2.36 -12.92 3.77
N ASN A 58 1.64 -12.26 4.65
CA ASN A 58 2.25 -11.68 5.84
C ASN A 58 2.76 -12.76 6.79
N GLU A 59 2.00 -13.83 7.00
CA GLU A 59 2.45 -14.97 7.81
C GLU A 59 3.69 -15.62 7.22
N TYR A 60 3.70 -15.82 5.91
CA TYR A 60 4.85 -16.40 5.20
C TYR A 60 6.09 -15.52 5.32
N ALA A 61 5.96 -14.22 5.07
CA ALA A 61 7.05 -13.27 5.20
C ALA A 61 7.64 -13.27 6.62
N HIS A 62 6.78 -13.18 7.62
CA HIS A 62 7.21 -13.18 9.03
C HIS A 62 7.92 -14.48 9.41
N SER A 63 7.46 -15.62 8.90
CA SER A 63 8.14 -16.91 9.13
C SER A 63 9.56 -16.95 8.55
N LYS A 64 9.84 -16.12 7.55
CA LYS A 64 11.16 -15.98 6.91
C LYS A 64 11.97 -14.82 7.47
N GLY A 65 11.47 -14.10 8.47
CA GLY A 65 12.14 -12.91 9.01
C GLY A 65 12.03 -11.69 8.10
N VAL A 66 11.07 -11.67 7.20
CA VAL A 66 10.85 -10.57 6.24
C VAL A 66 9.52 -9.89 6.57
N LYS A 67 9.46 -8.57 6.36
CA LYS A 67 8.24 -7.78 6.52
C LYS A 67 7.75 -7.32 5.16
N LEU A 68 6.43 -7.30 4.98
CA LEU A 68 5.83 -6.63 3.83
C LEU A 68 5.60 -5.16 4.16
N MET A 69 5.98 -4.28 3.24
CA MET A 69 5.66 -2.86 3.32
C MET A 69 4.35 -2.61 2.57
N MET A 70 3.43 -1.94 3.22
CA MET A 70 2.17 -1.54 2.62
C MET A 70 2.41 -0.45 1.56
N HIS A 71 1.67 -0.50 0.47
CA HIS A 71 1.70 0.52 -0.57
C HIS A 71 0.31 1.14 -0.74
N HIS A 72 0.23 2.44 -0.58
CA HIS A 72 -0.98 3.22 -0.84
C HIS A 72 -0.70 4.20 -1.97
N GLU A 73 -1.16 3.90 -3.18
CA GLU A 73 -1.18 4.86 -4.27
C GLU A 73 -2.45 5.69 -4.16
N THR A 74 -2.31 6.98 -3.92
CA THR A 74 -3.44 7.87 -3.68
C THR A 74 -4.03 8.41 -4.97
N SER A 75 -3.33 8.27 -6.09
CA SER A 75 -3.72 8.85 -7.38
C SER A 75 -3.99 10.36 -7.28
N SER A 76 -3.26 11.04 -6.39
CA SER A 76 -3.42 12.47 -6.04
C SER A 76 -4.80 12.84 -5.50
N SER A 77 -5.64 11.86 -5.15
CA SER A 77 -6.94 12.10 -4.52
C SER A 77 -6.83 11.98 -3.00
N THR A 78 -6.50 13.08 -2.33
CA THR A 78 -6.38 13.10 -0.87
C THR A 78 -7.71 12.80 -0.19
N GLN A 79 -8.83 13.26 -0.76
CA GLN A 79 -10.16 12.97 -0.23
C GLN A 79 -10.49 11.49 -0.24
N ASN A 80 -10.16 10.77 -1.32
CA ASN A 80 -10.36 9.34 -1.38
C ASN A 80 -9.49 8.61 -0.36
N TYR A 81 -8.23 9.00 -0.23
CA TYR A 81 -7.32 8.39 0.73
C TYR A 81 -7.80 8.61 2.17
N GLU A 82 -8.20 9.83 2.51
CA GLU A 82 -8.72 10.15 3.84
C GLU A 82 -9.99 9.36 4.17
N ARG A 83 -10.88 9.20 3.19
CA ARG A 83 -12.10 8.42 3.37
C ARG A 83 -11.82 6.97 3.78
N HIS A 84 -10.71 6.38 3.31
CA HIS A 84 -10.34 5.00 3.59
C HIS A 84 -9.29 4.85 4.68
N MET A 85 -8.67 5.94 5.13
CA MET A 85 -7.44 5.90 5.93
C MET A 85 -7.59 5.08 7.21
N GLU A 86 -8.64 5.28 7.96
CA GLU A 86 -8.84 4.54 9.22
C GLU A 86 -8.95 3.03 8.96
N ASN A 87 -9.79 2.64 8.01
CA ASN A 87 -9.96 1.23 7.65
C ASN A 87 -8.68 0.64 7.05
N ALA A 88 -7.94 1.42 6.27
CA ALA A 88 -6.67 0.99 5.71
C ALA A 88 -5.63 0.71 6.79
N PHE A 89 -5.51 1.58 7.79
CA PHE A 89 -4.59 1.35 8.90
C PHE A 89 -5.04 0.22 9.83
N GLN A 90 -6.33 0.03 10.01
CA GLN A 90 -6.85 -1.15 10.72
C GLN A 90 -6.47 -2.45 9.99
N LEU A 91 -6.56 -2.47 8.66
CA LEU A 91 -6.13 -3.60 7.85
C LEU A 91 -4.63 -3.88 8.05
N MET A 92 -3.81 -2.84 8.02
CA MET A 92 -2.38 -2.96 8.26
C MET A 92 -2.08 -3.59 9.61
N ASN A 93 -2.71 -3.10 10.67
CA ASN A 93 -2.54 -3.62 12.02
C ASN A 93 -2.98 -5.08 12.13
N LYS A 94 -4.10 -5.42 11.50
CA LYS A 94 -4.64 -6.78 11.52
C LYS A 94 -3.66 -7.81 10.95
N TYR A 95 -2.93 -7.45 9.91
CA TYR A 95 -2.03 -8.36 9.21
C TYR A 95 -0.55 -8.14 9.52
N GLY A 96 -0.24 -7.24 10.44
CA GLY A 96 1.12 -7.05 10.93
C GLY A 96 2.01 -6.17 10.06
N TYR A 97 1.44 -5.29 9.26
CA TYR A 97 2.21 -4.25 8.57
C TYR A 97 2.62 -3.17 9.58
N ASP A 98 3.87 -2.73 9.50
CA ASP A 98 4.38 -1.66 10.36
C ASP A 98 5.01 -0.50 9.58
N ALA A 99 4.98 -0.58 8.25
CA ALA A 99 5.50 0.47 7.36
C ALA A 99 4.60 0.64 6.14
N VAL A 100 4.49 1.86 5.65
CA VAL A 100 3.70 2.20 4.48
C VAL A 100 4.45 3.17 3.59
N LYS A 101 4.38 2.95 2.28
CA LYS A 101 4.78 3.91 1.26
C LYS A 101 3.52 4.48 0.62
N THR A 102 3.37 5.80 0.67
CA THR A 102 2.29 6.52 -0.02
C THR A 102 2.83 7.18 -1.27
N GLY A 103 2.14 6.99 -2.39
CA GLY A 103 2.49 7.59 -3.67
C GLY A 103 1.48 8.67 -4.10
N TYR A 104 1.95 9.56 -4.95
CA TYR A 104 1.12 10.60 -5.57
C TYR A 104 1.43 10.64 -7.06
N VAL A 105 0.38 10.55 -7.86
CA VAL A 105 0.48 10.70 -9.32
C VAL A 105 -0.42 11.85 -9.75
N GLY A 106 0.14 12.88 -10.40
CA GLY A 106 -0.56 14.09 -10.77
C GLY A 106 -0.49 15.18 -9.70
N ASP A 107 -1.32 16.20 -9.81
CA ASP A 107 -1.37 17.30 -8.87
C ASP A 107 -2.03 16.88 -7.56
N ILE A 108 -1.46 17.33 -6.44
CA ILE A 108 -2.06 17.10 -5.13
C ILE A 108 -3.30 18.00 -4.99
N ILE A 109 -4.43 17.39 -4.66
CA ILE A 109 -5.68 18.11 -4.43
C ILE A 109 -5.84 18.26 -2.92
N PRO A 110 -5.93 19.52 -2.41
CA PRO A 110 -6.13 19.75 -0.99
C PRO A 110 -7.42 19.10 -0.49
N SER A 111 -7.35 18.56 0.71
CA SER A 111 -8.48 17.98 1.39
C SER A 111 -9.38 19.06 1.98
N LEU A 112 -10.68 18.75 2.12
CA LEU A 112 -11.61 19.53 2.93
C LEU A 112 -11.44 19.26 4.42
N PHE A 113 -10.72 18.21 4.79
CA PHE A 113 -10.40 17.87 6.17
C PHE A 113 -9.04 18.43 6.55
N THR A 114 -8.73 18.45 7.82
CA THR A 114 -7.54 19.10 8.37
C THR A 114 -6.22 18.37 8.14
N VAL A 115 -6.19 17.29 7.38
CA VAL A 115 -4.93 16.72 6.92
C VAL A 115 -4.37 17.68 5.89
N ASN A 116 -3.37 18.45 6.27
CA ASN A 116 -2.74 19.42 5.40
C ASN A 116 -1.64 18.74 4.56
N GLU A 117 -1.17 19.47 3.55
CA GLU A 117 -0.11 18.98 2.66
C GLU A 117 1.16 18.60 3.41
N GLN A 118 1.46 19.27 4.51
CA GLN A 118 2.64 18.97 5.31
C GLN A 118 2.56 17.58 5.95
N SER A 119 1.38 17.19 6.45
CA SER A 119 1.18 15.86 7.02
C SER A 119 1.32 14.77 5.98
N LEU A 120 0.76 14.98 4.78
CA LEU A 120 0.87 14.03 3.68
C LEU A 120 2.32 13.94 3.18
N SER A 121 3.00 15.06 3.04
CA SER A 121 4.41 15.09 2.64
C SER A 121 5.30 14.38 3.65
N ALA A 122 5.07 14.56 4.95
CA ALA A 122 5.82 13.88 5.98
C ALA A 122 5.64 12.36 5.90
N CYS A 123 4.42 11.87 5.70
CA CYS A 123 4.16 10.44 5.49
C CYS A 123 4.89 9.90 4.27
N TYR A 124 4.83 10.61 3.16
CA TYR A 124 5.49 10.21 1.92
C TYR A 124 7.02 10.16 2.08
N GLN A 125 7.62 11.18 2.66
CA GLN A 125 9.07 11.25 2.87
C GLN A 125 9.55 10.22 3.88
N GLY A 126 8.77 9.99 4.94
CA GLY A 126 9.10 9.01 5.96
C GLY A 126 9.05 7.57 5.47
N SER A 127 8.32 7.28 4.41
CA SER A 127 8.19 5.94 3.83
C SER A 127 9.17 5.67 2.68
N SER A 128 9.89 6.65 2.24
CA SER A 128 10.94 6.49 1.23
C SER A 128 12.30 6.27 1.88
#